data_f0ad365fb22bd8bc169f66a092755a6e
#
_entry.id   f0ad365fb22bd8bc169f66a092755a6e
#
_cell.length_a   1.000
_cell.length_b   1.000
_cell.length_c   1.000
_cell.angle_alpha   90.00
_cell.angle_beta   90.00
_cell.angle_gamma   90.00
#
_symmetry.space_group_name_H-M   'P 1'
#
loop_
_entity.id
_entity.type
_entity.pdbx_description
1 polymer ?
#
loop_
_entity_poly.entity_id
_entity_poly.type
_entity_poly.pdbx_seq_one_letter_code
_entity_poly.pdbx_strand_id
1 'polypeptide(L)' 'MSLPDKLYNMKFAEYFDSMRRMYLQDEKFKEICDNYCSNVADMEMYRKKKEKNFFKEHECENLSKELEEEILFYLVRKS' A
#
# COMPACT_ATOMS: atom_id res chain seq x y z
N MET A 1 2.22 -4.29 -17.76
CA MET A 1 2.90 -3.80 -16.55
C MET A 1 2.41 -4.55 -15.33
N SER A 2 3.33 -4.96 -14.48
CA SER A 2 2.98 -5.62 -13.22
C SER A 2 2.83 -4.58 -12.10
N LEU A 3 2.09 -4.96 -11.07
CA LEU A 3 1.98 -4.14 -9.87
C LEU A 3 3.32 -4.04 -9.15
N PRO A 4 3.58 -2.93 -8.43
CA PRO A 4 4.73 -2.85 -7.53
C PRO A 4 4.75 -4.01 -6.53
N ASP A 5 5.94 -4.50 -6.22
CA ASP A 5 6.10 -5.66 -5.33
C ASP A 5 5.42 -5.50 -3.98
N LYS A 6 5.39 -4.28 -3.45
CA LYS A 6 4.79 -3.98 -2.15
C LYS A 6 3.29 -4.22 -2.12
N LEU A 7 2.64 -4.27 -3.28
CA LEU A 7 1.22 -4.54 -3.39
C LEU A 7 0.90 -6.04 -3.44
N TYR A 8 1.90 -6.90 -3.65
CA TYR A 8 1.71 -8.35 -3.58
C TYR A 8 1.69 -8.81 -2.13
N ASN A 9 0.60 -8.50 -1.46
CA ASN A 9 0.38 -8.78 -0.05
C ASN A 9 -0.79 -9.76 0.05
N MET A 10 -0.74 -10.69 0.99
CA MET A 10 -1.80 -11.67 1.19
C MET A 10 -3.17 -11.03 1.42
N LYS A 11 -3.20 -9.84 2.00
CA LYS A 11 -4.44 -9.09 2.22
C LYS A 11 -5.15 -8.73 0.92
N PHE A 12 -4.42 -8.61 -0.18
CA PHE A 12 -4.94 -8.22 -1.48
C PHE A 12 -4.98 -9.39 -2.47
N ALA A 13 -4.68 -10.61 -2.01
CA ALA A 13 -4.51 -11.76 -2.90
C ALA A 13 -5.72 -12.02 -3.80
N GLU A 14 -6.94 -11.88 -3.26
CA GLU A 14 -8.18 -12.11 -3.99
C GLU A 14 -8.44 -11.04 -5.04
N TYR A 15 -7.76 -9.89 -4.94
CA TYR A 15 -8.05 -8.72 -5.75
C TYR A 15 -6.93 -8.35 -6.71
N PHE A 16 -5.90 -9.19 -6.84
CA PHE A 16 -4.73 -8.86 -7.68
C PHE A 16 -5.10 -8.49 -9.12
N ASP A 17 -6.00 -9.23 -9.74
CA ASP A 17 -6.42 -8.94 -11.12
C ASP A 17 -7.14 -7.59 -11.23
N SER A 18 -8.02 -7.31 -10.28
CA SER A 18 -8.72 -6.03 -10.23
C SER A 18 -7.75 -4.88 -9.95
N MET A 19 -6.80 -5.09 -9.06
CA MET A 19 -5.78 -4.09 -8.74
C MET A 19 -4.95 -3.74 -9.97
N ARG A 20 -4.52 -4.72 -10.74
CA ARG A 20 -3.73 -4.46 -11.95
C ARG A 20 -4.49 -3.61 -12.95
N ARG A 21 -5.77 -3.93 -13.15
CA ARG A 21 -6.61 -3.15 -14.07
C ARG A 21 -6.82 -1.72 -13.57
N MET A 22 -7.17 -1.58 -12.30
CA MET A 22 -7.43 -0.27 -11.70
C MET A 22 -6.17 0.58 -11.63
N TYR A 23 -5.03 -0.01 -11.36
CA TYR A 23 -3.75 0.69 -11.29
C TYR A 23 -3.42 1.36 -12.63
N LEU A 24 -3.77 0.72 -13.73
CA LEU A 24 -3.53 1.26 -15.07
C LEU A 24 -4.59 2.25 -15.53
N GLN A 25 -5.81 2.12 -15.04
CA GLN A 25 -6.96 2.89 -15.54
C GLN A 25 -7.38 4.05 -14.65
N ASP A 26 -7.17 3.95 -13.36
CA ASP A 26 -7.62 4.93 -12.38
C ASP A 26 -6.42 5.61 -11.74
N GLU A 27 -6.22 6.89 -12.09
CA GLU A 27 -5.09 7.66 -11.57
C GLU A 27 -5.14 7.83 -10.06
N LYS A 28 -6.34 8.00 -9.50
CA LYS A 28 -6.50 8.15 -8.06
C LYS A 28 -6.14 6.86 -7.32
N PHE A 29 -6.57 5.73 -7.85
CA PHE A 29 -6.21 4.43 -7.29
C PHE A 29 -4.69 4.22 -7.37
N LYS A 30 -4.09 4.56 -8.49
CA LYS A 30 -2.64 4.50 -8.67
C LYS A 30 -1.91 5.34 -7.63
N GLU A 31 -2.40 6.55 -7.38
CA GLU A 31 -1.82 7.45 -6.38
C GLU A 31 -1.87 6.84 -4.99
N ILE A 32 -3.01 6.26 -4.61
CA ILE A 32 -3.16 5.58 -3.32
C ILE A 32 -2.18 4.42 -3.20
N CYS A 33 -2.08 3.61 -4.24
CA CYS A 33 -1.15 2.47 -4.28
C CYS A 33 0.30 2.92 -4.17
N ASP A 34 0.67 3.96 -4.89
CA ASP A 34 2.03 4.50 -4.86
C ASP A 34 2.37 5.06 -3.47
N ASN A 35 1.42 5.73 -2.84
CA ASN A 35 1.58 6.22 -1.46
C ASN A 35 1.77 5.07 -0.48
N TYR A 36 1.00 4.01 -0.65
CA TYR A 36 1.14 2.80 0.18
C TYR A 36 2.54 2.19 0.02
N CYS A 37 2.99 2.03 -1.21
CA CYS A 37 4.30 1.45 -1.48
C CYS A 37 5.43 2.30 -0.89
N SER A 38 5.33 3.61 -1.03
CA SER A 38 6.31 4.54 -0.47
C SER A 38 6.33 4.45 1.05
N ASN A 39 5.17 4.38 1.68
CA ASN A 39 5.05 4.27 3.12
C ASN A 39 5.64 2.96 3.66
N VAL A 40 5.38 1.84 2.97
CA VAL A 40 5.92 0.54 3.35
C VAL A 40 7.45 0.54 3.22
N ALA A 41 7.98 1.15 2.16
CA ALA A 41 9.42 1.27 1.97
C ALA A 41 10.06 2.09 3.10
N ASP A 42 9.43 3.19 3.50
CA ASP A 42 9.90 4.01 4.62
C ASP A 42 9.90 3.21 5.92
N MET A 43 8.83 2.45 6.16
CA MET A 43 8.70 1.64 7.35
C MET A 43 9.81 0.58 7.44
N GLU A 44 10.12 -0.07 6.32
CA GLU A 44 11.22 -1.04 6.24
C GLU A 44 12.57 -0.38 6.54
N MET A 45 12.76 0.84 6.03
CA MET A 45 13.98 1.59 6.26
C MET A 45 14.15 1.94 7.74
N TYR A 46 13.09 2.36 8.42
CA TYR A 46 13.13 2.62 9.86
C TYR A 46 13.45 1.38 10.68
N ARG A 47 12.94 0.23 10.27
CA ARG A 47 13.23 -1.05 10.94
C ARG A 47 14.69 -1.47 10.81
N LYS A 48 15.33 -1.15 9.70
CA LYS A 48 16.73 -1.49 9.43
C LYS A 48 17.71 -0.57 10.15
N LYS A 49 17.31 0.65 10.47
CA LYS A 49 18.18 1.60 11.16
C LYS A 49 18.24 1.27 12.65
N LYS A 50 19.44 1.30 13.20
CA LYS A 50 19.67 1.05 14.63
C LYS A 50 19.05 2.11 15.53
N GLU A 51 18.81 3.30 15.00
CA GLU A 51 18.12 4.37 15.71
C GLU A 51 16.62 4.17 15.53
N LYS A 52 16.00 3.60 16.56
CA LYS A 52 14.56 3.35 16.56
C LYS A 52 13.81 4.62 16.91
N ASN A 53 13.18 5.23 15.92
CA ASN A 53 12.25 6.31 16.17
C ASN A 53 10.84 5.69 16.24
N PHE A 54 10.41 5.34 17.45
CA PHE A 54 9.14 4.66 17.67
C PHE A 54 7.95 5.46 17.14
N PHE A 55 8.00 6.77 17.24
CA PHE A 55 6.91 7.62 16.76
C PHE A 55 6.71 7.51 15.25
N LYS A 56 7.80 7.62 14.50
CA LYS A 56 7.73 7.55 13.04
C LYS A 56 7.34 6.16 12.55
N GLU A 57 7.89 5.13 13.19
CA GLU A 57 7.53 3.76 12.86
C GLU A 57 6.05 3.50 13.11
N HIS A 58 5.54 3.97 14.24
CA HIS A 58 4.14 3.80 14.60
C HIS A 58 3.22 4.58 13.66
N GLU A 59 3.58 5.80 13.29
CA GLU A 59 2.85 6.60 12.31
C GLU A 59 2.78 5.91 10.96
N CYS A 60 3.91 5.33 10.51
CA CYS A 60 3.95 4.60 9.25
C CYS A 60 3.06 3.35 9.30
N GLU A 61 3.02 2.64 10.43
CA GLU A 61 2.13 1.49 10.58
C GLU A 61 0.67 1.90 10.51
N ASN A 62 0.29 2.97 11.19
CA ASN A 62 -1.07 3.47 11.17
C ASN A 62 -1.47 3.92 9.76
N LEU A 63 -0.58 4.64 9.08
CA LEU A 63 -0.84 5.08 7.72
C LEU A 63 -0.95 3.90 6.76
N SER A 64 -0.12 2.87 6.92
CA SER A 64 -0.22 1.65 6.13
C SER A 64 -1.60 1.01 6.26
N LYS A 65 -2.12 0.92 7.48
CA LYS A 65 -3.44 0.35 7.72
C LYS A 65 -4.54 1.17 7.06
N GLU A 66 -4.46 2.49 7.18
CA GLU A 66 -5.42 3.38 6.54
C GLU A 66 -5.39 3.24 5.02
N LEU A 67 -4.20 3.20 4.43
CA LEU A 67 -4.04 3.03 3.00
C LEU A 67 -4.51 1.66 2.52
N GLU A 68 -4.26 0.61 3.29
CA GLU A 68 -4.78 -0.73 3.00
C GLU A 68 -6.30 -0.73 2.96
N GLU A 69 -6.93 -0.09 3.93
CA GLU A 69 -8.38 0.02 3.98
C GLU A 69 -8.93 0.83 2.81
N GLU A 70 -8.25 1.91 2.43
CA GLU A 70 -8.61 2.71 1.27
C GLU A 70 -8.54 1.89 -0.02
N ILE A 71 -7.45 1.13 -0.20
CA ILE A 71 -7.28 0.26 -1.35
C ILE A 71 -8.41 -0.77 -1.42
N LEU A 72 -8.68 -1.45 -0.32
CA LEU A 72 -9.75 -2.45 -0.25
C LEU A 72 -11.12 -1.83 -0.50
N PHE A 73 -11.38 -0.67 0.04
CA PHE A 73 -12.63 0.05 -0.18
C PHE A 73 -12.84 0.35 -1.66
N TYR A 74 -11.80 0.82 -2.34
CA TYR A 74 -11.84 1.09 -3.77
C TYR A 74 -12.14 -0.17 -4.57
N LEU A 75 -11.48 -1.26 -4.23
CA LEU A 75 -11.66 -2.54 -4.93
C LEU A 75 -13.08 -3.07 -4.77
N VAL A 76 -13.62 -3.03 -3.57
CA VAL A 76 -14.97 -3.50 -3.30
C VAL A 76 -16.00 -2.61 -3.99
N ARG A 77 -15.77 -1.31 -3.98
CA ARG A 77 -16.72 -0.35 -4.54
C ARG A 77 -16.80 -0.40 -6.06
N LYS A 78 -15.68 -0.69 -6.72
CA LYS A 78 -15.58 -0.65 -8.18
C LYS A 78 -15.58 -2.02 -8.86
N SER A 79 -15.55 -3.06 -8.10
CA SER A 79 -15.56 -4.42 -8.66
C SER A 79 -16.96 -4.88 -9.04
#